data_2de69971e71474f84102ed4d69909007
#
_entry.id   2de69971e71474f84102ed4d69909007
#
_cell.length_a   1.000
_cell.length_b   1.000
_cell.length_c   1.000
_cell.angle_alpha   90.00
_cell.angle_beta   90.00
_cell.angle_gamma   90.00
#
_symmetry.space_group_name_H-M   'P 1'
#
loop_
_entity.id
_entity.type
_entity.pdbx_description
1 polymer ?
#
loop_
_entity_poly.entity_id
_entity_poly.type
_entity_poly.pdbx_seq_one_letter_code
_entity_poly.pdbx_strand_id
1 'polypeptide(L)'
;NLKSAGKQVAVAEAAVQIMAPFDYDMSQILQKELYDKGVELAVGDGVKAITQDKVILNSGRELPCEAVVLSIGVLPETELAKQAGLKIGETGGIMVTPDYRTSDPHTYAVGDAIEVFKKLTHKPVKLPLAGPALRQARAAADAMYGITSRNKGVIGSCAVRLFVMNEAANSLNERQDTEN
;
A
#
# COMPACT_ATOMS: atom_id res chain seq x y z
N ASN A 1 -15.94 -7.17 -9.08
CA ASN A 1 -15.41 -7.95 -10.17
C ASN A 1 -15.73 -9.44 -10.01
N LEU A 2 -15.14 -10.22 -9.07
CA LEU A 2 -15.52 -11.64 -8.87
C LEU A 2 -16.99 -11.78 -8.48
N LYS A 3 -17.47 -10.95 -7.54
CA LYS A 3 -18.87 -10.96 -7.13
C LYS A 3 -19.81 -10.59 -8.29
N SER A 4 -19.45 -9.58 -9.09
CA SER A 4 -20.21 -9.19 -10.29
C SER A 4 -20.23 -10.28 -11.37
N ALA A 5 -19.24 -11.19 -11.35
CA ALA A 5 -19.18 -12.36 -12.20
C ALA A 5 -19.93 -13.58 -11.60
N GLY A 6 -20.76 -13.38 -10.58
CA GLY A 6 -21.59 -14.43 -9.96
C GLY A 6 -20.85 -15.34 -8.99
N LYS A 7 -19.62 -15.03 -8.60
CA LYS A 7 -18.86 -15.86 -7.66
C LYS A 7 -19.26 -15.57 -6.21
N GLN A 8 -19.18 -16.58 -5.34
CA GLN A 8 -19.18 -16.36 -3.91
C GLN A 8 -17.84 -15.75 -3.51
N VAL A 9 -17.87 -14.69 -2.71
CA VAL A 9 -16.66 -13.96 -2.31
C VAL A 9 -16.69 -13.71 -0.82
N ALA A 10 -15.58 -14.04 -0.15
CA ALA A 10 -15.29 -13.64 1.21
C ALA A 10 -14.05 -12.73 1.23
N VAL A 11 -14.01 -11.77 2.13
CA VAL A 11 -12.87 -10.89 2.40
C VAL A 11 -12.49 -11.06 3.87
N ALA A 12 -11.25 -11.43 4.14
CA ALA A 12 -10.67 -11.49 5.48
C ALA A 12 -9.62 -10.36 5.62
N GLU A 13 -9.76 -9.57 6.67
CA GLU A 13 -8.88 -8.45 7.01
C GLU A 13 -8.48 -8.54 8.49
N ALA A 14 -7.17 -8.53 8.76
CA ALA A 14 -6.64 -8.59 10.13
C ALA A 14 -6.91 -7.29 10.92
N ALA A 15 -6.97 -6.16 10.23
CA ALA A 15 -7.31 -4.89 10.85
C ALA A 15 -8.81 -4.80 11.16
N VAL A 16 -9.18 -3.89 12.06
CA VAL A 16 -10.56 -3.68 12.50
C VAL A 16 -11.47 -3.08 11.42
N GLN A 17 -10.89 -2.67 10.31
CA GLN A 17 -11.61 -2.13 9.14
C GLN A 17 -10.88 -2.49 7.84
N ILE A 18 -11.61 -2.55 6.74
CA ILE A 18 -11.03 -2.56 5.39
C ILE A 18 -10.51 -1.16 5.03
N MET A 19 -9.67 -1.09 4.00
CA MET A 19 -9.20 0.20 3.45
C MET A 19 -8.58 1.12 4.51
N ALA A 20 -7.54 0.65 5.19
CA ALA A 20 -6.83 1.38 6.25
C ALA A 20 -6.42 2.86 5.94
N PRO A 21 -6.24 3.30 4.68
CA PRO A 21 -6.00 4.72 4.38
C PRO A 21 -7.20 5.64 4.58
N PHE A 22 -8.42 5.11 4.70
CA PHE A 22 -9.65 5.90 4.92
C PHE A 22 -9.95 6.03 6.41
N ASP A 23 -10.70 7.06 6.76
CA ASP A 23 -11.24 7.20 8.12
C ASP A 23 -12.27 6.11 8.40
N TYR A 24 -12.50 5.84 9.70
CA TYR A 24 -13.30 4.69 10.11
C TYR A 24 -14.74 4.77 9.58
N ASP A 25 -15.36 5.92 9.67
CA ASP A 25 -16.73 6.17 9.20
C ASP A 25 -16.86 5.97 7.68
N MET A 26 -15.88 6.45 6.90
CA MET A 26 -15.81 6.21 5.45
C MET A 26 -15.66 4.72 5.13
N SER A 27 -14.81 4.02 5.86
CA SER A 27 -14.65 2.57 5.71
C SER A 27 -15.92 1.80 6.02
N GLN A 28 -16.74 2.27 6.98
CA GLN A 28 -18.03 1.63 7.30
C GLN A 28 -19.04 1.73 6.12
N ILE A 29 -19.00 2.83 5.38
CA ILE A 29 -19.84 2.98 4.17
C ILE A 29 -19.43 1.92 3.12
N LEU A 30 -18.13 1.71 2.90
CA LEU A 30 -17.64 0.67 1.99
C LEU A 30 -17.97 -0.74 2.50
N GLN A 31 -17.84 -0.99 3.79
CA GLN A 31 -18.20 -2.28 4.39
C GLN A 31 -19.69 -2.58 4.18
N LYS A 32 -20.55 -1.57 4.38
CA LYS A 32 -21.98 -1.70 4.11
C LYS A 32 -22.25 -2.09 2.67
N GLU A 33 -21.60 -1.44 1.69
CA GLU A 33 -21.77 -1.79 0.27
C GLU A 33 -21.36 -3.26 0.01
N LEU A 34 -20.27 -3.75 0.62
CA LEU A 34 -19.88 -5.15 0.51
C LEU A 34 -20.96 -6.09 1.05
N TYR A 35 -21.52 -5.79 2.22
CA TYR A 35 -22.63 -6.58 2.80
C TYR A 35 -23.88 -6.56 1.92
N ASP A 36 -24.28 -5.38 1.42
CA ASP A 36 -25.46 -5.21 0.55
C ASP A 36 -25.29 -5.99 -0.78
N LYS A 37 -24.05 -6.19 -1.25
CA LYS A 37 -23.74 -7.03 -2.40
C LYS A 37 -23.54 -8.50 -2.06
N GLY A 38 -23.74 -8.90 -0.81
CA GLY A 38 -23.61 -10.28 -0.35
C GLY A 38 -22.16 -10.78 -0.37
N VAL A 39 -21.19 -9.92 -0.14
CA VAL A 39 -19.80 -10.31 0.14
C VAL A 39 -19.70 -10.65 1.62
N GLU A 40 -19.16 -11.82 1.94
CA GLU A 40 -18.86 -12.21 3.30
C GLU A 40 -17.62 -11.44 3.78
N LEU A 41 -17.72 -10.75 4.91
CA LEU A 41 -16.63 -9.92 5.43
C LEU A 41 -16.25 -10.34 6.85
N ALA A 42 -14.96 -10.60 7.08
CA ALA A 42 -14.35 -10.83 8.37
C ALA A 42 -13.27 -9.78 8.61
N VAL A 43 -13.54 -8.79 9.46
CA VAL A 43 -12.57 -7.77 9.90
C VAL A 43 -12.14 -8.04 11.34
N GLY A 44 -10.95 -7.63 11.71
CA GLY A 44 -10.37 -7.92 13.01
C GLY A 44 -9.98 -9.39 13.20
N ASP A 45 -9.96 -10.16 12.13
CA ASP A 45 -9.76 -11.62 12.18
C ASP A 45 -8.85 -12.08 11.04
N GLY A 46 -7.56 -12.03 11.31
CA GLY A 46 -6.52 -12.36 10.34
C GLY A 46 -6.51 -13.84 9.95
N VAL A 47 -5.95 -14.14 8.80
CA VAL A 47 -5.75 -15.50 8.30
C VAL A 47 -4.69 -16.22 9.13
N LYS A 48 -5.05 -17.35 9.71
CA LYS A 48 -4.15 -18.25 10.46
C LYS A 48 -3.53 -19.31 9.55
N ALA A 49 -4.33 -19.91 8.67
CA ALA A 49 -3.88 -20.96 7.76
C ALA A 49 -4.73 -21.02 6.50
N ILE A 50 -4.14 -21.51 5.43
CA ILE A 50 -4.81 -21.82 4.17
C ILE A 50 -4.59 -23.32 3.92
N THR A 51 -5.68 -24.04 3.70
CA THR A 51 -5.67 -25.46 3.32
C THR A 51 -6.09 -25.62 1.85
N GLN A 52 -6.26 -26.85 1.41
CA GLN A 52 -6.66 -27.12 0.03
C GLN A 52 -8.06 -26.61 -0.32
N ASP A 53 -8.96 -26.53 0.66
CA ASP A 53 -10.40 -26.30 0.47
C ASP A 53 -10.96 -25.14 1.31
N LYS A 54 -10.17 -24.55 2.20
CA LYS A 54 -10.62 -23.49 3.11
C LYS A 54 -9.51 -22.59 3.62
N VAL A 55 -9.91 -21.41 4.07
CA VAL A 55 -9.10 -20.50 4.89
C VAL A 55 -9.57 -20.60 6.34
N ILE A 56 -8.63 -20.70 7.28
CA ILE A 56 -8.88 -20.71 8.73
C ILE A 56 -8.42 -19.37 9.30
N LEU A 57 -9.32 -18.69 9.99
CA LEU A 57 -9.04 -17.41 10.64
C LEU A 57 -8.50 -17.61 12.07
N ASN A 58 -7.96 -16.56 12.67
CA ASN A 58 -7.41 -16.61 14.03
C ASN A 58 -8.48 -16.97 15.08
N SER A 59 -9.73 -16.57 14.88
CA SER A 59 -10.90 -16.95 15.70
C SER A 59 -11.24 -18.43 15.66
N GLY A 60 -10.71 -19.16 14.68
CA GLY A 60 -11.09 -20.53 14.36
C GLY A 60 -12.22 -20.63 13.33
N ARG A 61 -12.79 -19.50 12.86
CA ARG A 61 -13.78 -19.50 11.78
C ARG A 61 -13.15 -20.04 10.50
N GLU A 62 -13.89 -20.86 9.80
CA GLU A 62 -13.49 -21.47 8.54
C GLU A 62 -14.28 -20.86 7.37
N LEU A 63 -13.58 -20.51 6.32
CA LEU A 63 -14.14 -19.96 5.07
C LEU A 63 -13.84 -20.95 3.94
N PRO A 64 -14.80 -21.75 3.49
CA PRO A 64 -14.60 -22.64 2.34
C PRO A 64 -14.24 -21.86 1.10
N CYS A 65 -13.28 -22.32 0.31
CA CYS A 65 -12.85 -21.65 -0.89
C CYS A 65 -12.22 -22.59 -1.91
N GLU A 66 -12.37 -22.25 -3.19
CA GLU A 66 -11.70 -22.89 -4.32
C GLU A 66 -10.44 -22.14 -4.75
N ALA A 67 -10.34 -20.86 -4.38
CA ALA A 67 -9.20 -20.01 -4.69
C ALA A 67 -9.02 -18.92 -3.62
N VAL A 68 -7.78 -18.54 -3.38
CA VAL A 68 -7.42 -17.46 -2.45
C VAL A 68 -6.59 -16.42 -3.19
N VAL A 69 -6.98 -15.14 -3.06
CA VAL A 69 -6.20 -14.00 -3.55
C VAL A 69 -5.52 -13.35 -2.36
N LEU A 70 -4.20 -13.38 -2.33
CA LEU A 70 -3.41 -12.72 -1.28
C LEU A 70 -3.19 -11.25 -1.64
N SER A 71 -3.77 -10.35 -0.85
CA SER A 71 -3.63 -8.89 -0.97
C SER A 71 -3.16 -8.28 0.36
N ILE A 72 -2.14 -8.89 0.97
CA ILE A 72 -1.65 -8.59 2.31
C ILE A 72 -0.56 -7.52 2.36
N GLY A 73 -0.42 -6.72 1.31
CA GLY A 73 0.58 -5.68 1.15
C GLY A 73 1.84 -6.17 0.43
N VAL A 74 2.82 -5.26 0.35
CA VAL A 74 4.07 -5.48 -0.36
C VAL A 74 5.26 -5.12 0.53
N LEU A 75 6.37 -5.85 0.36
CA LEU A 75 7.66 -5.52 0.94
C LEU A 75 8.60 -5.07 -0.18
N PRO A 76 9.41 -4.03 0.04
CA PRO A 76 10.39 -3.62 -0.95
C PRO A 76 11.47 -4.71 -1.10
N GLU A 77 11.74 -5.09 -2.34
CA GLU A 77 12.88 -5.98 -2.63
C GLU A 77 14.17 -5.15 -2.61
N THR A 78 14.95 -5.30 -1.57
CA THR A 78 16.16 -4.50 -1.33
C THR A 78 17.42 -5.34 -1.10
N GLU A 79 17.34 -6.65 -1.32
CA GLU A 79 18.45 -7.55 -1.03
C GLU A 79 19.69 -7.23 -1.88
N LEU A 80 19.51 -6.99 -3.18
CA LEU A 80 20.60 -6.59 -4.05
C LEU A 80 21.23 -5.25 -3.61
N ALA A 81 20.41 -4.31 -3.17
CA ALA A 81 20.88 -3.01 -2.68
C ALA A 81 21.71 -3.16 -1.39
N LYS A 82 21.28 -4.03 -0.47
CA LYS A 82 22.04 -4.37 0.75
C LYS A 82 23.37 -5.01 0.42
N GLN A 83 23.39 -5.97 -0.49
CA GLN A 83 24.62 -6.65 -0.93
C GLN A 83 25.59 -5.68 -1.61
N ALA A 84 25.07 -4.67 -2.31
CA ALA A 84 25.86 -3.58 -2.90
C ALA A 84 26.30 -2.52 -1.87
N GLY A 85 25.96 -2.66 -0.59
CA GLY A 85 26.33 -1.71 0.47
C GLY A 85 25.53 -0.41 0.47
N LEU A 86 24.38 -0.36 -0.21
CA LEU A 86 23.52 0.82 -0.19
C LEU A 86 22.79 0.95 1.13
N LYS A 87 22.55 2.17 1.59
CA LYS A 87 21.82 2.45 2.83
C LYS A 87 20.34 2.12 2.67
N ILE A 88 19.82 1.36 3.62
CA ILE A 88 18.40 1.03 3.74
C ILE A 88 17.83 1.82 4.92
N GLY A 89 16.67 2.42 4.72
CA GLY A 89 15.99 3.23 5.72
C GLY A 89 15.11 2.44 6.69
N GLU A 90 14.47 3.15 7.59
CA GLU A 90 13.65 2.58 8.67
C GLU A 90 12.46 1.77 8.15
N THR A 91 11.91 2.15 7.01
CA THR A 91 10.79 1.44 6.38
C THR A 91 11.22 0.18 5.62
N GLY A 92 12.52 -0.09 5.54
CA GLY A 92 13.11 -1.17 4.74
C GLY A 92 13.31 -0.80 3.27
N GLY A 93 13.01 0.44 2.85
CA GLY A 93 13.28 0.96 1.51
C GLY A 93 14.71 1.48 1.35
N ILE A 94 15.17 1.58 0.11
CA ILE A 94 16.48 2.18 -0.21
C ILE A 94 16.41 3.68 0.07
N MET A 95 17.32 4.19 0.89
CA MET A 95 17.43 5.63 1.15
C MET A 95 17.92 6.36 -0.08
N VAL A 96 17.23 7.47 -0.42
CA VAL A 96 17.58 8.33 -1.54
C VAL A 96 17.55 9.81 -1.14
N THR A 97 18.34 10.60 -1.84
CA THR A 97 18.31 12.05 -1.78
C THR A 97 17.08 12.60 -2.55
N PRO A 98 16.77 13.91 -2.47
CA PRO A 98 15.66 14.51 -3.23
C PRO A 98 15.75 14.34 -4.75
N ASP A 99 16.93 14.09 -5.28
CA ASP A 99 17.19 13.82 -6.70
C ASP A 99 17.29 12.31 -7.01
N TYR A 100 16.84 11.45 -6.07
CA TYR A 100 16.79 9.99 -6.17
C TYR A 100 18.16 9.29 -6.24
N ARG A 101 19.22 9.93 -5.84
CA ARG A 101 20.56 9.33 -5.71
C ARG A 101 20.63 8.54 -4.42
N THR A 102 21.21 7.36 -4.46
CA THR A 102 21.44 6.51 -3.28
C THR A 102 22.64 6.97 -2.45
N SER A 103 23.07 6.16 -1.49
CA SER A 103 24.33 6.38 -0.76
C SER A 103 25.58 6.23 -1.64
N ASP A 104 25.47 5.60 -2.80
CA ASP A 104 26.48 5.61 -3.85
C ASP A 104 26.17 6.74 -4.83
N PRO A 105 27.13 7.67 -5.10
CA PRO A 105 26.90 8.83 -5.97
C PRO A 105 26.63 8.49 -7.43
N HIS A 106 26.92 7.28 -7.86
CA HIS A 106 26.71 6.80 -9.24
C HIS A 106 25.47 5.93 -9.41
N THR A 107 24.75 5.68 -8.31
CA THR A 107 23.57 4.80 -8.29
C THR A 107 22.31 5.58 -7.92
N TYR A 108 21.26 5.41 -8.70
CA TYR A 108 19.93 5.99 -8.47
C TYR A 108 18.92 4.90 -8.18
N ALA A 109 17.93 5.20 -7.34
CA ALA A 109 16.83 4.29 -7.05
C ALA A 109 15.49 5.03 -7.10
N VAL A 110 14.46 4.36 -7.65
CA VAL A 110 13.11 4.91 -7.81
C VAL A 110 12.07 3.80 -7.64
N GLY A 111 10.81 4.18 -7.44
CA GLY A 111 9.69 3.24 -7.40
C GLY A 111 9.45 2.63 -6.03
N ASP A 112 8.91 1.43 -6.01
CA ASP A 112 8.38 0.78 -4.80
C ASP A 112 9.46 0.38 -3.79
N ALA A 113 10.70 0.26 -4.24
CA ALA A 113 11.83 -0.16 -3.41
C ALA A 113 12.46 0.97 -2.59
N ILE A 114 12.11 2.22 -2.82
CA ILE A 114 12.72 3.36 -2.12
C ILE A 114 11.92 3.82 -0.90
N GLU A 115 12.62 4.44 0.03
CA GLU A 115 12.04 5.22 1.12
C GLU A 115 11.88 6.67 0.67
N VAL A 116 10.70 7.23 0.91
CA VAL A 116 10.37 8.62 0.60
C VAL A 116 9.82 9.32 1.84
N PHE A 117 9.77 10.66 1.84
CA PHE A 117 9.23 11.42 2.96
C PHE A 117 7.84 11.96 2.63
N LYS A 118 6.89 11.73 3.54
CA LYS A 118 5.59 12.41 3.51
C LYS A 118 5.80 13.91 3.69
N LYS A 119 5.23 14.70 2.79
CA LYS A 119 5.40 16.17 2.80
C LYS A 119 4.84 16.84 4.05
N LEU A 120 3.77 16.31 4.61
CA LEU A 120 3.07 16.90 5.75
C LEU A 120 3.66 16.50 7.09
N THR A 121 4.07 15.24 7.25
CA THR A 121 4.57 14.73 8.53
C THR A 121 6.09 14.67 8.60
N HIS A 122 6.77 14.84 7.46
CA HIS A 122 8.21 14.62 7.33
C HIS A 122 8.69 13.22 7.76
N LYS A 123 7.77 12.28 7.97
CA LYS A 123 8.10 10.89 8.33
C LYS A 123 8.47 10.07 7.10
N PRO A 124 9.46 9.15 7.24
CA PRO A 124 9.80 8.23 6.15
C PRO A 124 8.63 7.26 5.90
N VAL A 125 8.35 7.00 4.63
CA VAL A 125 7.28 6.08 4.22
C VAL A 125 7.68 5.31 2.96
N LYS A 126 7.07 4.15 2.76
CA LYS A 126 7.01 3.48 1.46
C LYS A 126 5.77 3.96 0.73
N LEU A 127 5.89 4.20 -0.55
CA LEU A 127 4.76 4.62 -1.38
C LEU A 127 4.72 3.82 -2.69
N PRO A 128 4.31 2.54 -2.63
CA PRO A 128 4.28 1.64 -3.77
C PRO A 128 3.10 1.98 -4.69
N LEU A 129 3.24 3.07 -5.44
CA LEU A 129 2.24 3.59 -6.38
C LEU A 129 2.88 3.94 -7.72
N ALA A 130 2.26 3.49 -8.81
CA ALA A 130 2.76 3.68 -10.17
C ALA A 130 2.93 5.16 -10.57
N GLY A 131 2.00 6.03 -10.15
CA GLY A 131 2.07 7.47 -10.45
C GLY A 131 3.31 8.16 -9.86
N PRO A 132 3.60 8.02 -8.57
CA PRO A 132 4.86 8.45 -7.97
C PRO A 132 6.08 7.84 -8.64
N ALA A 133 6.12 6.51 -8.84
CA ALA A 133 7.24 5.82 -9.46
C ALA A 133 7.63 6.40 -10.82
N LEU A 134 6.62 6.68 -11.67
CA LEU A 134 6.84 7.27 -12.98
C LEU A 134 7.43 8.70 -12.90
N ARG A 135 6.96 9.51 -11.95
CA ARG A 135 7.52 10.86 -11.73
C ARG A 135 8.94 10.80 -11.18
N GLN A 136 9.21 9.87 -10.27
CA GLN A 136 10.54 9.63 -9.71
C GLN A 136 11.53 9.24 -10.79
N ALA A 137 11.15 8.32 -11.69
CA ALA A 137 12.00 7.89 -12.80
C ALA A 137 12.40 9.05 -13.72
N ARG A 138 11.44 9.92 -14.05
CA ARG A 138 11.73 11.13 -14.86
C ARG A 138 12.68 12.07 -14.13
N ALA A 139 12.43 12.36 -12.86
CA ALA A 139 13.26 13.26 -12.07
C ALA A 139 14.68 12.70 -11.84
N ALA A 140 14.82 11.39 -11.67
CA ALA A 140 16.14 10.75 -11.59
C ALA A 140 16.89 10.85 -12.92
N ALA A 141 16.21 10.63 -14.04
CA ALA A 141 16.81 10.81 -15.37
C ALA A 141 17.28 12.25 -15.58
N ASP A 142 16.44 13.24 -15.25
CA ASP A 142 16.83 14.67 -15.31
C ASP A 142 18.08 14.94 -14.46
N ALA A 143 18.12 14.41 -13.23
CA ALA A 143 19.24 14.58 -12.32
C ALA A 143 20.55 13.98 -12.86
N MET A 144 20.48 12.83 -13.56
CA MET A 144 21.66 12.23 -14.23
C MET A 144 22.27 13.14 -15.29
N TYR A 145 21.46 14.00 -15.91
CA TYR A 145 21.89 14.99 -16.91
C TYR A 145 22.13 16.39 -16.32
N GLY A 146 22.16 16.51 -14.99
CA GLY A 146 22.39 17.80 -14.31
C GLY A 146 21.19 18.76 -14.37
N ILE A 147 20.02 18.27 -14.77
CA ILE A 147 18.78 19.05 -14.78
C ILE A 147 18.17 18.99 -13.38
N THR A 148 18.02 20.13 -12.72
CA THR A 148 17.46 20.19 -11.38
C THR A 148 15.94 20.01 -11.43
N SER A 149 15.44 18.87 -10.98
CA SER A 149 14.03 18.63 -10.71
C SER A 149 13.74 18.83 -9.23
N ARG A 150 12.78 19.71 -8.89
CA ARG A 150 12.37 19.89 -7.49
C ARG A 150 11.45 18.75 -7.09
N ASN A 151 11.94 17.81 -6.31
CA ASN A 151 11.08 16.85 -5.61
C ASN A 151 10.23 17.61 -4.58
N LYS A 152 8.92 17.58 -4.77
CA LYS A 152 7.95 18.25 -3.88
C LYS A 152 7.53 17.38 -2.70
N GLY A 153 8.16 16.22 -2.51
CA GLY A 153 7.72 15.20 -1.55
C GLY A 153 6.48 14.46 -2.02
N VAL A 154 5.97 13.57 -1.20
CA VAL A 154 4.79 12.77 -1.48
C VAL A 154 3.66 13.10 -0.50
N ILE A 155 2.43 13.08 -0.98
CA ILE A 155 1.24 13.30 -0.15
C ILE A 155 0.55 11.95 0.10
N GLY A 156 0.52 11.06 -0.88
CA GLY A 156 -0.17 9.78 -0.81
C GLY A 156 -1.67 9.96 -1.09
N SER A 157 -2.03 9.98 -2.36
CA SER A 157 -3.43 9.99 -2.78
C SER A 157 -3.82 8.63 -3.29
N CYS A 158 -4.98 8.15 -2.93
CA CYS A 158 -5.56 6.93 -3.47
C CYS A 158 -7.02 7.17 -3.87
N ALA A 159 -7.47 6.41 -4.86
CA ALA A 159 -8.87 6.35 -5.23
C ALA A 159 -9.23 4.89 -5.48
N VAL A 160 -10.39 4.49 -5.01
CA VAL A 160 -10.90 3.13 -5.19
C VAL A 160 -12.33 3.19 -5.72
N ARG A 161 -12.63 2.25 -6.61
CA ARG A 161 -14.00 1.98 -7.03
C ARG A 161 -14.43 0.61 -6.52
N LEU A 162 -15.50 0.61 -5.73
CA LEU A 162 -16.12 -0.58 -5.19
C LEU A 162 -17.56 -0.65 -5.70
N PHE A 163 -17.84 -1.56 -6.62
CA PHE A 163 -19.13 -1.65 -7.36
C PHE A 163 -19.51 -0.31 -7.99
N VAL A 164 -20.52 0.36 -7.46
CA VAL A 164 -21.02 1.68 -7.95
C VAL A 164 -20.43 2.84 -7.17
N MET A 165 -19.81 2.59 -6.04
CA MET A 165 -19.21 3.61 -5.18
C MET A 165 -17.80 3.98 -5.64
N ASN A 166 -17.47 5.25 -5.53
CA ASN A 166 -16.11 5.74 -5.71
C ASN A 166 -15.71 6.51 -4.45
N GLU A 167 -14.57 6.16 -3.89
CA GLU A 167 -13.99 6.89 -2.78
C GLU A 167 -12.54 7.28 -3.11
N ALA A 168 -12.13 8.41 -2.56
CA ALA A 168 -10.76 8.88 -2.68
C ALA A 168 -10.29 9.43 -1.33
N ALA A 169 -9.03 9.15 -1.00
CA ALA A 169 -8.35 9.74 0.13
C ALA A 169 -7.09 10.46 -0.33
N ASN A 170 -6.76 11.54 0.36
CA ASN A 170 -5.57 12.32 0.09
C ASN A 170 -4.98 12.78 1.42
N SER A 171 -3.66 12.62 1.60
CA SER A 171 -2.93 13.14 2.75
C SER A 171 -3.04 12.28 4.02
N LEU A 172 -3.54 12.85 5.10
CA LEU A 172 -3.67 12.23 6.42
C LEU A 172 -5.12 11.82 6.67
N ASN A 173 -5.31 10.73 7.37
CA ASN A 173 -6.56 10.39 8.00
C ASN A 173 -6.55 10.84 9.47
N GLU A 174 -7.72 10.85 10.14
CA GLU A 174 -7.87 11.29 11.53
C GLU A 174 -6.89 10.61 12.48
N ARG A 175 -6.68 9.30 12.34
CA ARG A 175 -5.72 8.55 13.17
C ARG A 175 -4.29 9.05 12.96
N GLN A 176 -3.89 9.33 11.73
CA GLN A 176 -2.54 9.83 11.43
C GLN A 176 -2.35 11.28 11.86
N ASP A 177 -3.42 12.07 11.94
CA ASP A 177 -3.39 13.44 12.41
C ASP A 177 -3.21 13.50 13.94
N THR A 178 -3.85 12.60 14.68
CA THR A 178 -3.72 12.51 16.13
C THR A 178 -2.37 11.95 16.63
N GLU A 179 -1.63 11.23 15.79
CA GLU A 179 -0.30 10.67 16.09
C GLU A 179 0.86 11.65 15.78
N ASN A 180 0.59 12.86 15.31
CA ASN A 180 1.56 13.91 14.96
C ASN A 180 1.44 15.11 15.89
#